data_15f8b68eafa85417bf330b243b77674b
#
_entry.id   15f8b68eafa85417bf330b243b77674b
#
_cell.length_a   1.000
_cell.length_b   1.000
_cell.length_c   1.000
_cell.angle_alpha   90.00
_cell.angle_beta   90.00
_cell.angle_gamma   90.00
#
_symmetry.space_group_name_H-M   'P 1'
#
loop_
_entity.id
_entity.type
_entity.pdbx_description
1 polymer ?
#
loop_
_entity_poly.entity_id
_entity_poly.type
_entity_poly.pdbx_seq_one_letter_code
_entity_poly.pdbx_strand_id
1 'polypeptide(L)'
;MRDRQEYYRQYAARRREIDRQRRSTPEGKAEQLRIRLARIEADKRATLHSEWDEFVRDEADHLCSVRCEDTGIKWEPDHMLPLRATKVSGLNCGDNIQVIPATLNRKKKNRMIYTERNEWLKDV
;
A
#
# COMPACT_ATOMS: atom_id res chain seq x y z
N MET A 1 -0.74 22.89 34.84
CA MET A 1 0.06 22.44 33.69
C MET A 1 -0.86 21.72 32.72
N ARG A 2 -0.97 22.20 31.50
CA ARG A 2 -1.77 21.47 30.49
C ARG A 2 -1.04 20.17 30.15
N ASP A 3 -1.78 19.08 30.12
CA ASP A 3 -1.24 17.79 29.70
C ASP A 3 -0.69 17.91 28.27
N ARG A 4 0.58 17.58 28.12
CA ARG A 4 1.30 17.65 26.84
C ARG A 4 0.62 16.77 25.77
N GLN A 5 0.03 15.65 26.19
CA GLN A 5 -0.71 14.75 25.30
C GLN A 5 -2.02 15.38 24.81
N GLU A 6 -2.72 16.08 25.68
CA GLU A 6 -3.95 16.79 25.32
C GLU A 6 -3.68 17.92 24.33
N TYR A 7 -2.61 18.68 24.54
CA TYR A 7 -2.18 19.70 23.59
C TYR A 7 -1.93 19.12 22.19
N TYR A 8 -1.19 18.01 22.09
CA TYR A 8 -0.93 17.38 20.79
C TYR A 8 -2.18 16.81 20.13
N ARG A 9 -3.13 16.27 20.89
CA ARG A 9 -4.42 15.81 20.37
C ARG A 9 -5.23 16.97 19.79
N GLN A 10 -5.32 18.07 20.50
CA GLN A 10 -6.04 19.28 20.03
C GLN A 10 -5.37 19.89 18.81
N TYR A 11 -4.05 19.95 18.78
CA TYR A 11 -3.30 20.41 17.62
C TYR A 11 -3.55 19.53 16.40
N ALA A 12 -3.46 18.22 16.56
CA ALA A 12 -3.73 17.28 15.48
C ALA A 12 -5.15 17.35 14.95
N ALA A 13 -6.14 17.50 15.85
CA ALA A 13 -7.55 17.66 15.48
C ALA A 13 -7.76 18.94 14.66
N ARG A 14 -7.17 20.06 15.10
CA ARG A 14 -7.24 21.34 14.39
C ARG A 14 -6.59 21.25 13.00
N ARG A 15 -5.43 20.61 12.89
CA ARG A 15 -4.76 20.40 11.60
C ARG A 15 -5.63 19.58 10.63
N ARG A 16 -6.23 18.49 11.12
CA ARG A 16 -7.14 17.66 10.30
C ARG A 16 -8.35 18.45 9.80
N GLU A 17 -8.92 19.32 10.64
CA GLU A 17 -10.05 20.17 10.25
C GLU A 17 -9.65 21.18 9.16
N ILE A 18 -8.53 21.85 9.31
CA ILE A 18 -7.99 22.79 8.31
C ILE A 18 -7.73 22.05 6.98
N ASP A 19 -7.10 20.89 7.04
CA ASP A 19 -6.82 20.08 5.84
C ASP A 19 -8.11 19.59 5.16
N ARG A 20 -9.12 19.21 5.95
CA ARG A 20 -10.44 18.82 5.43
C ARG A 20 -11.11 19.97 4.70
N GLN A 21 -11.13 21.16 5.31
CA GLN A 21 -11.69 22.35 4.69
C GLN A 21 -10.97 22.74 3.42
N ARG A 22 -9.64 22.73 3.43
CA ARG A 22 -8.81 22.99 2.24
C ARG A 22 -9.11 22.03 1.10
N ARG A 23 -9.23 20.73 1.41
CA ARG A 23 -9.53 19.69 0.40
C ARG A 23 -10.94 19.78 -0.15
N SER A 24 -11.88 20.38 0.56
CA SER A 24 -13.27 20.54 0.11
C SER A 24 -13.46 21.68 -0.88
N THR A 25 -12.50 22.58 -1.01
CA THR A 25 -12.55 23.68 -1.99
C THR A 25 -12.40 23.16 -3.42
N PRO A 26 -12.88 23.88 -4.46
CA PRO A 26 -12.66 23.52 -5.86
C PRO A 26 -11.17 23.36 -6.20
N GLU A 27 -10.31 24.26 -5.72
CA GLU A 27 -8.86 24.21 -5.90
C GLU A 27 -8.25 22.98 -5.19
N GLY A 28 -8.70 22.68 -3.98
CA GLY A 28 -8.26 21.51 -3.24
C GLY A 28 -8.66 20.19 -3.91
N LYS A 29 -9.86 20.12 -4.47
CA LYS A 29 -10.32 18.96 -5.25
C LYS A 29 -9.50 18.78 -6.53
N ALA A 30 -9.22 19.86 -7.25
CA ALA A 30 -8.38 19.82 -8.45
C ALA A 30 -6.96 19.35 -8.13
N GLU A 31 -6.37 19.80 -7.03
CA GLU A 31 -5.06 19.37 -6.57
C GLU A 31 -5.05 17.87 -6.19
N GLN A 32 -6.06 17.39 -5.49
CA GLN A 32 -6.20 15.95 -5.15
C GLN A 32 -6.32 15.09 -6.42
N LEU A 33 -7.08 15.55 -7.41
CA LEU A 33 -7.20 14.86 -8.69
C LEU A 33 -5.85 14.82 -9.43
N ARG A 34 -5.11 15.92 -9.47
CA ARG A 34 -3.78 15.99 -10.08
C ARG A 34 -2.80 15.01 -9.44
N ILE A 35 -2.76 14.97 -8.11
CA ILE A 35 -1.92 14.03 -7.35
C ILE A 35 -2.30 12.58 -7.66
N ARG A 36 -3.60 12.28 -7.70
CA ARG A 36 -4.10 10.94 -8.02
C ARG A 36 -3.70 10.51 -9.44
N LEU A 37 -3.88 11.37 -10.43
CA LEU A 37 -3.51 11.08 -11.82
C LEU A 37 -2.00 10.88 -11.97
N ALA A 38 -1.19 11.69 -11.31
CA ALA A 38 0.27 11.52 -11.31
C ALA A 38 0.70 10.17 -10.72
N ARG A 39 0.03 9.69 -9.65
CA ARG A 39 0.26 8.37 -9.06
C ARG A 39 -0.10 7.24 -10.03
N ILE A 40 -1.24 7.34 -10.68
CA ILE A 40 -1.67 6.34 -11.69
C ILE A 40 -0.64 6.24 -12.82
N GLU A 41 -0.15 7.35 -13.33
CA GLU A 41 0.88 7.37 -14.37
C GLU A 41 2.22 6.79 -13.89
N ALA A 42 2.63 7.11 -12.67
CA ALA A 42 3.84 6.53 -12.08
C ALA A 42 3.72 5.01 -11.89
N ASP A 43 2.56 4.52 -11.44
CA ASP A 43 2.29 3.09 -11.27
C ASP A 43 2.30 2.36 -12.62
N LYS A 44 1.72 2.94 -13.66
CA LYS A 44 1.76 2.38 -15.03
C LYS A 44 3.19 2.24 -15.53
N ARG A 45 4.02 3.26 -15.35
CA ARG A 45 5.44 3.21 -15.75
C ARG A 45 6.26 2.20 -14.97
N ALA A 46 5.92 1.98 -13.70
CA ALA A 46 6.59 1.02 -12.84
C ALA A 46 6.11 -0.43 -13.05
N THR A 47 5.01 -0.65 -13.77
CA THR A 47 4.38 -1.96 -13.94
C THR A 47 4.99 -2.70 -15.12
N LEU A 48 5.44 -3.94 -14.90
CA LEU A 48 5.91 -4.89 -15.90
C LEU A 48 4.83 -5.91 -16.22
N HIS A 49 4.79 -6.38 -17.45
CA HIS A 49 3.76 -7.28 -18.00
C HIS A 49 4.35 -8.49 -18.74
N SER A 50 5.43 -9.08 -18.24
CA SER A 50 5.92 -10.34 -18.76
C SER A 50 4.96 -11.49 -18.42
N GLU A 51 5.08 -12.64 -19.10
CA GLU A 51 4.31 -13.84 -18.76
C GLU A 51 4.55 -14.27 -17.30
N TRP A 52 5.76 -14.14 -16.81
CA TRP A 52 6.11 -14.39 -15.42
C TRP A 52 5.39 -13.41 -14.46
N ASP A 53 5.36 -12.14 -14.79
CA ASP A 53 4.68 -11.13 -13.95
C ASP A 53 3.19 -11.40 -13.86
N GLU A 54 2.53 -11.73 -14.96
CA GLU A 54 1.10 -12.06 -14.97
C GLU A 54 0.83 -13.38 -14.21
N PHE A 55 1.66 -14.40 -14.41
CA PHE A 55 1.58 -15.66 -13.67
C PHE A 55 1.66 -15.43 -12.16
N VAL A 56 2.64 -14.66 -11.69
CA VAL A 56 2.82 -14.40 -10.25
C VAL A 56 1.65 -13.60 -9.68
N ARG A 57 1.10 -12.64 -10.42
CA ARG A 57 -0.10 -11.90 -9.97
C ARG A 57 -1.30 -12.81 -9.81
N ASP A 58 -1.56 -13.67 -10.78
CA ASP A 58 -2.66 -14.63 -10.72
C ASP A 58 -2.50 -15.62 -9.57
N GLU A 59 -1.30 -16.16 -9.36
CA GLU A 59 -0.99 -17.04 -8.24
C GLU A 59 -1.10 -16.33 -6.89
N ALA A 60 -0.70 -15.05 -6.80
CA ALA A 60 -0.85 -14.25 -5.59
C ALA A 60 -2.32 -14.06 -5.22
N ASP A 61 -3.16 -13.72 -6.18
CA ASP A 61 -4.60 -13.55 -5.98
C ASP A 61 -5.27 -14.88 -5.57
N HIS A 62 -4.90 -15.98 -6.24
CA HIS A 62 -5.39 -17.31 -5.90
C HIS A 62 -5.00 -17.71 -4.48
N LEU A 63 -3.74 -17.57 -4.11
CA LEU A 63 -3.24 -17.90 -2.78
C LEU A 63 -3.89 -17.04 -1.69
N CYS A 64 -4.13 -15.76 -1.95
CA CYS A 64 -4.90 -14.90 -1.03
C CYS A 64 -6.28 -15.48 -0.76
N SER A 65 -6.99 -15.91 -1.78
CA SER A 65 -8.32 -16.53 -1.65
C SER A 65 -8.26 -17.81 -0.82
N VAL A 66 -7.32 -18.70 -1.11
CA VAL A 66 -7.13 -19.96 -0.36
C VAL A 66 -6.82 -19.69 1.10
N ARG A 67 -5.89 -18.80 1.40
CA ARG A 67 -5.51 -18.47 2.78
C ARG A 67 -6.62 -17.74 3.53
N CYS A 68 -7.42 -16.90 2.87
CA CYS A 68 -8.61 -16.29 3.48
C CYS A 68 -9.61 -17.37 3.95
N GLU A 69 -9.86 -18.37 3.12
CA GLU A 69 -10.75 -19.48 3.45
C GLU A 69 -10.20 -20.36 4.59
N ASP A 70 -8.92 -20.73 4.51
CA ASP A 70 -8.28 -21.64 5.47
C ASP A 70 -8.08 -21.02 6.85
N THR A 71 -7.75 -19.75 6.93
CA THR A 71 -7.39 -19.07 8.18
C THR A 71 -8.52 -18.24 8.78
N GLY A 72 -9.53 -17.88 7.98
CA GLY A 72 -10.61 -16.99 8.40
C GLY A 72 -10.21 -15.51 8.55
N ILE A 73 -8.97 -15.15 8.20
CA ILE A 73 -8.49 -13.76 8.15
C ILE A 73 -8.22 -13.33 6.72
N LYS A 74 -8.19 -12.03 6.49
CA LYS A 74 -7.93 -11.47 5.16
C LYS A 74 -6.43 -11.47 4.85
N TRP A 75 -6.07 -11.93 3.65
CA TRP A 75 -4.74 -11.87 3.06
C TRP A 75 -4.76 -10.97 1.83
N GLU A 76 -3.66 -10.32 1.55
CA GLU A 76 -3.53 -9.39 0.43
C GLU A 76 -2.19 -9.57 -0.30
N PRO A 77 -2.15 -9.40 -1.64
CA PRO A 77 -0.89 -9.20 -2.34
C PRO A 77 -0.28 -7.86 -1.93
N ASP A 78 1.04 -7.81 -1.81
CA ASP A 78 1.78 -6.63 -1.43
C ASP A 78 3.10 -6.55 -2.19
N HIS A 79 3.63 -5.36 -2.37
CA HIS A 79 4.96 -5.16 -2.92
C HIS A 79 6.00 -5.22 -1.80
N MET A 80 6.99 -6.11 -1.92
CA MET A 80 8.07 -6.24 -0.93
C MET A 80 8.85 -4.95 -0.79
N LEU A 81 9.28 -4.37 -1.91
CA LEU A 81 9.79 -3.01 -1.99
C LEU A 81 8.61 -2.09 -2.35
N PRO A 82 8.23 -1.14 -1.49
CA PRO A 82 7.13 -0.25 -1.77
C PRO A 82 7.34 0.54 -3.05
N LEU A 83 6.26 0.72 -3.84
CA LEU A 83 6.31 1.51 -5.07
C LEU A 83 6.65 2.98 -4.80
N ARG A 84 6.37 3.46 -3.59
CA ARG A 84 6.51 4.87 -3.16
C ARG A 84 7.14 4.99 -1.79
N ALA A 85 8.31 4.38 -1.59
CA ALA A 85 9.08 4.59 -0.38
C ALA A 85 9.92 5.87 -0.46
N THR A 86 10.28 6.42 0.69
CA THR A 86 11.08 7.66 0.78
C THR A 86 12.47 7.49 0.19
N LYS A 87 13.08 6.31 0.31
CA LYS A 87 14.47 6.04 -0.09
C LYS A 87 14.58 5.16 -1.33
N VAL A 88 13.57 4.32 -1.59
CA VAL A 88 13.60 3.32 -2.66
C VAL A 88 12.22 3.22 -3.28
N SER A 89 12.17 3.10 -4.60
CA SER A 89 10.94 2.78 -5.32
C SER A 89 11.07 1.41 -5.96
N GLY A 90 10.17 0.49 -5.60
CA GLY A 90 10.08 -0.83 -6.21
C GLY A 90 9.33 -0.81 -7.54
N LEU A 91 9.41 -1.91 -8.28
CA LEU A 91 8.63 -2.15 -9.50
C LEU A 91 7.38 -2.97 -9.19
N ASN A 92 6.31 -2.74 -9.92
CA ASN A 92 5.14 -3.61 -9.92
C ASN A 92 5.39 -4.79 -10.88
N CYS A 93 6.07 -5.79 -10.38
CA CYS A 93 6.48 -6.99 -11.13
C CYS A 93 6.41 -8.23 -10.24
N GLY A 94 6.41 -9.42 -10.86
CA GLY A 94 6.31 -10.70 -10.16
C GLY A 94 7.37 -10.90 -9.08
N ASP A 95 8.59 -10.46 -9.33
CA ASP A 95 9.70 -10.59 -8.37
C ASP A 95 9.57 -9.69 -7.13
N ASN A 96 8.66 -8.75 -7.13
CA ASN A 96 8.41 -7.81 -6.02
C ASN A 96 7.07 -8.03 -5.32
N ILE A 97 6.39 -9.14 -5.56
CA ILE A 97 5.10 -9.45 -4.96
C ILE A 97 5.27 -10.45 -3.82
N GLN A 98 4.57 -10.24 -2.73
CA GLN A 98 4.40 -11.17 -1.62
C GLN A 98 2.94 -11.25 -1.21
N VAL A 99 2.56 -12.33 -0.53
CA VAL A 99 1.23 -12.53 0.05
C VAL A 99 1.34 -12.47 1.57
N ILE A 100 0.69 -11.51 2.18
CA ILE A 100 0.75 -11.26 3.62
C ILE A 100 -0.64 -11.00 4.20
N PRO A 101 -0.86 -11.19 5.51
CA PRO A 101 -2.09 -10.80 6.16
C PRO A 101 -2.37 -9.30 5.97
N ALA A 102 -3.63 -8.95 5.74
CA ALA A 102 -4.04 -7.55 5.55
C ALA A 102 -3.67 -6.64 6.73
N THR A 103 -3.70 -7.18 7.95
CA THR A 103 -3.28 -6.46 9.15
C THR A 103 -1.80 -6.11 9.13
N LEU A 104 -0.94 -7.02 8.67
CA LEU A 104 0.49 -6.77 8.50
C LEU A 104 0.74 -5.75 7.38
N ASN A 105 0.01 -5.87 6.28
CA ASN A 105 0.11 -4.92 5.17
C ASN A 105 -0.21 -3.48 5.61
N ARG A 106 -1.24 -3.29 6.42
CA ARG A 106 -1.58 -1.97 6.99
C ARG A 106 -0.51 -1.43 7.94
N LYS A 107 0.10 -2.30 8.76
CA LYS A 107 1.21 -1.91 9.66
C LYS A 107 2.48 -1.58 8.89
N LYS A 108 2.73 -2.31 7.81
CA LYS A 108 3.91 -2.13 6.96
C LYS A 108 3.94 -0.75 6.32
N LYS A 109 2.81 -0.29 5.75
CA LYS A 109 2.73 0.94 4.95
C LYS A 109 3.83 0.98 3.88
N ASN A 110 4.72 1.98 3.94
CA ASN A 110 5.86 2.13 3.03
C ASN A 110 7.18 1.56 3.60
N ARG A 111 7.11 0.69 4.62
CA ARG A 111 8.29 0.04 5.20
C ARG A 111 8.63 -1.22 4.41
N MET A 112 9.88 -1.60 4.44
CA MET A 112 10.35 -2.86 3.87
C MET A 112 10.23 -3.98 4.90
N ILE A 113 9.02 -4.50 5.08
CA ILE A 113 8.76 -5.73 5.81
C ILE A 113 8.36 -6.77 4.78
N TYR A 114 9.15 -7.82 4.64
CA TYR A 114 8.95 -8.83 3.60
C TYR A 114 9.36 -10.22 4.06
N THR A 115 8.78 -11.21 3.42
CA THR A 115 9.22 -12.59 3.44
C THR A 115 10.39 -12.79 2.45
N GLU A 116 11.00 -13.96 2.44
CA GLU A 116 11.94 -14.28 1.38
C GLU A 116 11.27 -14.25 0.01
N ARG A 117 12.05 -13.93 -1.02
CA ARG A 117 11.56 -13.84 -2.40
C ARG A 117 10.84 -15.13 -2.82
N ASN A 118 9.61 -14.99 -3.25
CA ASN A 118 8.74 -16.08 -3.71
C ASN A 118 8.57 -17.24 -2.71
N GLU A 119 8.83 -17.02 -1.42
CA GLU A 119 8.63 -18.03 -0.38
C GLU A 119 7.18 -18.54 -0.36
N TRP A 120 6.23 -17.67 -0.57
CA TRP A 120 4.81 -17.99 -0.60
C TRP A 120 4.39 -18.91 -1.77
N LEU A 121 5.19 -19.00 -2.85
CA LEU A 121 4.95 -19.94 -3.95
C LEU A 121 5.24 -21.41 -3.57
N LYS A 122 5.98 -21.64 -2.50
CA LYS A 122 6.31 -22.99 -2.04
C LYS A 122 5.12 -23.72 -1.41
N ASP A 123 4.10 -22.97 -1.02
CA ASP A 123 2.91 -23.47 -0.35
C ASP A 123 1.74 -23.73 -1.33
N VAL A 124 1.99 -23.62 -2.63
CA VAL A 124 0.99 -23.80 -3.69
C VAL A 124 0.99 -25.24 -4.21
#